data_fb0f1f6a1c7a60055ef95ead8e9b4d75
#
_entry.id   fb0f1f6a1c7a60055ef95ead8e9b4d75
#
_cell.length_a   1.000
_cell.length_b   1.000
_cell.length_c   1.000
_cell.angle_alpha   90.00
_cell.angle_beta   90.00
_cell.angle_gamma   90.00
#
_symmetry.space_group_name_H-M   'P 1'
#
loop_
_entity.id
_entity.type
_entity.pdbx_description
1 polymer ?
#
loop_
_entity_poly.entity_id
_entity_poly.type
_entity_poly.pdbx_seq_one_letter_code
_entity_poly.pdbx_strand_id
1 'polypeptide(L)'
;MITPNERILEVRANRRRETLGIGSADPIDLYKALVELNVITNFRPLSSNFSGMAMKAGESLFILVNNNQTKARQHFTIGHELYHLLEQPNFSFRMCHVGRFDKKDREEYNADTYSSYLLMPAAGIMNMIPEEELARGGQIGLATIVKLEQYFGVSRHALLIRLSRMDLIKYAEYEPYLAGVKKSANQLGYGTALYDPSSEYNMIGDYGTLCKKLFEEEKISESHYFNLMQDIGVNIDQTFEENDWDR
;
A
#
# COMPACT_ATOMS: atom_id res chain seq x y z
N MET A 1 3.90 3.69 -25.08
CA MET A 1 2.54 4.28 -25.24
C MET A 1 1.59 3.66 -24.24
N ILE A 2 0.86 4.49 -23.48
CA ILE A 2 -0.17 4.08 -22.52
C ILE A 2 -1.36 3.50 -23.30
N THR A 3 -1.82 2.30 -22.94
CA THR A 3 -2.96 1.64 -23.58
C THR A 3 -4.30 2.27 -23.15
N PRO A 4 -5.41 2.10 -23.90
CA PRO A 4 -6.73 2.57 -23.49
C PRO A 4 -7.14 2.03 -22.10
N ASN A 5 -6.80 0.79 -21.79
CA ASN A 5 -7.08 0.18 -20.48
C ASN A 5 -6.31 0.88 -19.34
N GLU A 6 -5.04 1.16 -19.53
CA GLU A 6 -4.21 1.88 -18.54
C GLU A 6 -4.74 3.30 -18.26
N ARG A 7 -5.27 3.99 -19.29
CA ARG A 7 -5.93 5.30 -19.09
C ARG A 7 -7.18 5.20 -18.23
N ILE A 8 -7.97 4.12 -18.39
CA ILE A 8 -9.14 3.87 -17.55
C ILE A 8 -8.72 3.64 -16.10
N LEU A 9 -7.65 2.87 -15.87
CA LEU A 9 -7.11 2.63 -14.53
C LEU A 9 -6.60 3.92 -13.87
N GLU A 10 -5.94 4.80 -14.62
CA GLU A 10 -5.49 6.10 -14.13
C GLU A 10 -6.68 7.00 -13.72
N VAL A 11 -7.72 7.05 -14.54
CA VAL A 11 -8.96 7.79 -14.21
C VAL A 11 -9.61 7.24 -12.94
N ARG A 12 -9.68 5.90 -12.78
CA ARG A 12 -10.23 5.26 -11.56
C ARG A 12 -9.40 5.58 -10.32
N ALA A 13 -8.07 5.48 -10.43
CA ALA A 13 -7.16 5.83 -9.34
C ALA A 13 -7.33 7.30 -8.91
N ASN A 14 -7.40 8.23 -9.86
CA ASN A 14 -7.62 9.65 -9.58
C ASN A 14 -8.99 9.91 -8.92
N ARG A 15 -10.06 9.28 -9.40
CA ARG A 15 -11.39 9.37 -8.75
C ARG A 15 -11.37 8.83 -7.32
N ARG A 16 -10.62 7.75 -7.07
CA ARG A 16 -10.47 7.21 -5.72
C ARG A 16 -9.76 8.22 -4.81
N ARG A 17 -8.70 8.87 -5.29
CA ARG A 17 -8.01 9.93 -4.57
C ARG A 17 -8.95 11.10 -4.24
N GLU A 18 -9.73 11.56 -5.22
CA GLU A 18 -10.73 12.61 -5.03
C GLU A 18 -11.79 12.23 -3.97
N THR A 19 -12.32 10.98 -4.03
CA THR A 19 -13.28 10.48 -3.06
C THR A 19 -12.72 10.46 -1.63
N LEU A 20 -11.42 10.20 -1.48
CA LEU A 20 -10.71 10.22 -0.21
C LEU A 20 -10.22 11.63 0.18
N GLY A 21 -10.63 12.68 -0.53
CA GLY A 21 -10.20 14.06 -0.26
C GLY A 21 -8.71 14.31 -0.44
N ILE A 22 -8.01 13.47 -1.23
CA ILE A 22 -6.56 13.57 -1.48
C ILE A 22 -6.34 14.41 -2.73
N GLY A 23 -5.47 15.41 -2.63
CA GLY A 23 -5.10 16.25 -3.75
C GLY A 23 -4.47 15.46 -4.91
N SER A 24 -4.61 16.00 -6.13
CA SER A 24 -4.11 15.35 -7.36
C SER A 24 -2.59 15.17 -7.40
N ALA A 25 -1.84 15.86 -6.53
CA ALA A 25 -0.39 15.82 -6.46
C ALA A 25 0.16 15.27 -5.13
N ASP A 26 -0.70 15.10 -4.10
CA ASP A 26 -0.27 14.78 -2.75
C ASP A 26 0.03 13.28 -2.56
N PRO A 27 0.87 12.89 -1.59
CA PRO A 27 1.03 11.50 -1.22
C PRO A 27 -0.25 10.99 -0.55
N ILE A 28 -0.53 9.69 -0.65
CA ILE A 28 -1.66 9.07 0.04
C ILE A 28 -1.23 8.58 1.43
N ASP A 29 -1.99 8.96 2.44
CA ASP A 29 -1.95 8.31 3.75
C ASP A 29 -2.80 7.05 3.67
N LEU A 30 -2.13 5.90 3.48
CA LEU A 30 -2.81 4.62 3.33
C LEU A 30 -3.54 4.18 4.59
N TYR A 31 -3.02 4.50 5.79
CA TYR A 31 -3.71 4.19 7.04
C TYR A 31 -5.08 4.87 7.09
N LYS A 32 -5.08 6.19 6.86
CA LYS A 32 -6.30 6.97 6.83
C LYS A 32 -7.27 6.49 5.73
N ALA A 33 -6.73 6.20 4.53
CA ALA A 33 -7.52 5.70 3.42
C ALA A 33 -8.20 4.35 3.73
N LEU A 34 -7.50 3.41 4.38
CA LEU A 34 -8.06 2.12 4.76
C LEU A 34 -9.18 2.26 5.79
N VAL A 35 -9.02 3.17 6.77
CA VAL A 35 -10.07 3.48 7.76
C VAL A 35 -11.30 4.08 7.07
N GLU A 36 -11.13 5.09 6.21
CA GLU A 36 -12.24 5.74 5.49
C GLU A 36 -12.98 4.80 4.54
N LEU A 37 -12.28 3.81 3.98
CA LEU A 37 -12.84 2.78 3.09
C LEU A 37 -13.45 1.59 3.85
N ASN A 38 -13.41 1.59 5.20
CA ASN A 38 -13.82 0.47 6.04
C ASN A 38 -13.16 -0.87 5.64
N VAL A 39 -11.86 -0.83 5.30
CA VAL A 39 -11.08 -2.01 4.94
C VAL A 39 -10.33 -2.52 6.16
N ILE A 40 -10.72 -3.67 6.68
CA ILE A 40 -9.98 -4.33 7.76
C ILE A 40 -8.67 -4.84 7.17
N THR A 41 -7.56 -4.36 7.71
CA THR A 41 -6.23 -4.73 7.21
C THR A 41 -5.38 -5.34 8.31
N ASN A 42 -4.94 -6.58 8.10
CA ASN A 42 -4.10 -7.31 9.05
C ASN A 42 -2.66 -7.41 8.50
N PHE A 43 -1.67 -7.10 9.34
CA PHE A 43 -0.26 -7.18 9.03
C PHE A 43 0.36 -8.37 9.78
N ARG A 44 0.91 -9.34 9.04
CA ARG A 44 1.51 -10.56 9.61
C ARG A 44 2.84 -10.89 8.97
N PRO A 45 3.78 -11.47 9.72
CA PRO A 45 5.01 -12.01 9.15
C PRO A 45 4.67 -13.28 8.35
N LEU A 46 4.83 -13.22 7.04
CA LEU A 46 4.50 -14.30 6.11
C LEU A 46 5.73 -14.70 5.29
N SER A 47 5.62 -15.74 4.49
CA SER A 47 6.71 -16.21 3.63
C SER A 47 7.12 -15.15 2.60
N SER A 48 8.38 -15.15 2.19
CA SER A 48 8.95 -14.17 1.24
C SER A 48 8.26 -14.17 -0.13
N ASN A 49 7.63 -15.29 -0.50
CA ASN A 49 6.94 -15.44 -1.79
C ASN A 49 5.50 -14.91 -1.76
N PHE A 50 5.00 -14.50 -0.61
CA PHE A 50 3.64 -13.98 -0.44
C PHE A 50 3.72 -12.48 -0.13
N SER A 51 2.98 -11.64 -0.85
CA SER A 51 2.95 -10.20 -0.62
C SER A 51 1.70 -9.77 0.14
N GLY A 52 0.54 -10.18 -0.32
CA GLY A 52 -0.73 -9.83 0.25
C GLY A 52 -1.88 -10.68 -0.28
N MET A 53 -3.05 -10.42 0.25
CA MET A 53 -4.28 -11.08 -0.10
C MET A 53 -5.45 -10.14 0.15
N ALA A 54 -6.39 -10.11 -0.79
CA ALA A 54 -7.67 -9.45 -0.60
C ALA A 54 -8.79 -10.49 -0.47
N MET A 55 -9.79 -10.15 0.33
CA MET A 55 -11.03 -10.93 0.46
C MET A 55 -12.22 -9.99 0.61
N LYS A 56 -13.29 -10.30 -0.11
CA LYS A 56 -14.57 -9.63 -0.02
C LYS A 56 -15.66 -10.64 0.39
N ALA A 57 -16.29 -10.41 1.54
CA ALA A 57 -17.35 -11.26 2.07
C ALA A 57 -18.57 -10.39 2.40
N GLY A 58 -19.57 -10.41 1.52
CA GLY A 58 -20.68 -9.47 1.58
C GLY A 58 -20.22 -8.04 1.44
N GLU A 59 -20.48 -7.20 2.44
CA GLU A 59 -20.02 -5.82 2.51
C GLU A 59 -18.66 -5.66 3.20
N SER A 60 -18.13 -6.71 3.84
CA SER A 60 -16.85 -6.68 4.54
C SER A 60 -15.68 -6.80 3.56
N LEU A 61 -14.74 -5.87 3.70
CA LEU A 61 -13.51 -5.79 2.91
C LEU A 61 -12.33 -6.11 3.81
N PHE A 62 -11.48 -7.03 3.37
CA PHE A 62 -10.33 -7.47 4.14
C PHE A 62 -9.07 -7.52 3.29
N ILE A 63 -7.95 -7.05 3.87
CA ILE A 63 -6.60 -7.18 3.29
C ILE A 63 -5.68 -7.83 4.33
N LEU A 64 -4.87 -8.80 3.89
CA LEU A 64 -3.73 -9.34 4.62
C LEU A 64 -2.44 -8.85 3.95
N VAL A 65 -1.52 -8.28 4.72
CA VAL A 65 -0.25 -7.72 4.25
C VAL A 65 0.92 -8.43 4.91
N ASN A 66 1.92 -8.81 4.14
CA ASN A 66 3.16 -9.39 4.66
C ASN A 66 4.09 -8.31 5.19
N ASN A 67 4.19 -8.18 6.52
CA ASN A 67 5.04 -7.19 7.18
C ASN A 67 6.54 -7.56 7.25
N ASN A 68 6.93 -8.77 6.81
CA ASN A 68 8.33 -9.11 6.54
C ASN A 68 8.89 -8.40 5.29
N GLN A 69 8.01 -7.81 4.47
CA GLN A 69 8.42 -7.00 3.32
C GLN A 69 8.69 -5.56 3.74
N THR A 70 9.51 -4.84 2.93
CA THR A 70 9.82 -3.43 3.19
C THR A 70 8.55 -2.57 3.25
N LYS A 71 8.56 -1.47 4.02
CA LYS A 71 7.42 -0.55 4.15
C LYS A 71 6.92 -0.08 2.78
N ALA A 72 7.83 0.28 1.87
CA ALA A 72 7.48 0.67 0.50
C ALA A 72 6.74 -0.44 -0.27
N ARG A 73 7.12 -1.71 -0.04
CA ARG A 73 6.45 -2.83 -0.69
C ARG A 73 5.09 -3.11 -0.07
N GLN A 74 4.95 -2.97 1.25
CA GLN A 74 3.66 -3.04 1.93
C GLN A 74 2.68 -1.99 1.39
N HIS A 75 3.13 -0.74 1.20
CA HIS A 75 2.32 0.32 0.59
C HIS A 75 1.83 -0.06 -0.82
N PHE A 76 2.74 -0.58 -1.64
CA PHE A 76 2.39 -1.00 -2.99
C PHE A 76 1.40 -2.18 -2.98
N THR A 77 1.58 -3.13 -2.07
CA THR A 77 0.66 -4.25 -1.84
C THR A 77 -0.73 -3.75 -1.47
N ILE A 78 -0.85 -2.82 -0.53
CA ILE A 78 -2.14 -2.25 -0.14
C ILE A 78 -2.85 -1.61 -1.35
N GLY A 79 -2.15 -0.80 -2.14
CA GLY A 79 -2.71 -0.21 -3.35
C GLY A 79 -3.17 -1.24 -4.39
N HIS A 80 -2.43 -2.34 -4.51
CA HIS A 80 -2.75 -3.48 -5.37
C HIS A 80 -4.02 -4.21 -4.89
N GLU A 81 -4.10 -4.54 -3.59
CA GLU A 81 -5.27 -5.21 -3.02
C GLU A 81 -6.52 -4.32 -3.04
N LEU A 82 -6.37 -3.01 -2.92
CA LEU A 82 -7.48 -2.05 -3.09
C LEU A 82 -8.07 -2.10 -4.50
N TYR A 83 -7.28 -2.36 -5.55
CA TYR A 83 -7.83 -2.60 -6.88
C TYR A 83 -8.76 -3.80 -6.89
N HIS A 84 -8.35 -4.93 -6.33
CA HIS A 84 -9.17 -6.13 -6.28
C HIS A 84 -10.48 -5.90 -5.52
N LEU A 85 -10.43 -5.24 -4.38
CA LEU A 85 -11.61 -4.99 -3.55
C LEU A 85 -12.60 -4.00 -4.18
N LEU A 86 -12.10 -2.94 -4.84
CA LEU A 86 -12.91 -1.77 -5.17
C LEU A 86 -13.17 -1.62 -6.67
N GLU A 87 -12.29 -2.13 -7.52
CA GLU A 87 -12.32 -1.88 -8.97
C GLU A 87 -12.52 -3.13 -9.81
N GLN A 88 -12.10 -4.32 -9.31
CA GLN A 88 -12.24 -5.57 -10.04
C GLN A 88 -13.69 -6.07 -10.00
N PRO A 89 -14.34 -6.30 -11.15
CA PRO A 89 -15.69 -6.87 -11.18
C PRO A 89 -15.75 -8.28 -10.61
N ASN A 90 -16.81 -8.59 -9.86
CA ASN A 90 -17.10 -9.95 -9.34
C ASN A 90 -15.97 -10.56 -8.51
N PHE A 91 -15.20 -9.71 -7.80
CA PHE A 91 -14.12 -10.16 -6.95
C PHE A 91 -14.67 -10.76 -5.64
N SER A 92 -14.10 -11.87 -5.19
CA SER A 92 -14.37 -12.47 -3.89
C SER A 92 -13.12 -12.73 -3.07
N PHE A 93 -12.12 -13.37 -3.67
CA PHE A 93 -10.88 -13.77 -2.99
C PHE A 93 -9.72 -13.95 -3.97
N ARG A 94 -8.52 -13.49 -3.60
CA ARG A 94 -7.29 -13.77 -4.33
C ARG A 94 -6.05 -13.66 -3.44
N MET A 95 -5.07 -14.55 -3.67
CA MET A 95 -3.71 -14.42 -3.14
C MET A 95 -2.81 -13.82 -4.21
N CYS A 96 -2.07 -12.76 -3.86
CA CYS A 96 -1.35 -11.95 -4.81
C CYS A 96 0.17 -11.98 -4.63
N HIS A 97 0.89 -11.90 -5.75
CA HIS A 97 2.34 -11.74 -5.84
C HIS A 97 2.64 -10.39 -6.48
N VAL A 98 2.60 -9.37 -5.68
CA VAL A 98 2.55 -7.96 -6.10
C VAL A 98 3.85 -7.46 -6.75
N GLY A 99 3.74 -6.52 -7.69
CA GLY A 99 4.86 -5.78 -8.27
C GLY A 99 5.58 -6.51 -9.41
N ARG A 100 4.97 -7.54 -10.00
CA ARG A 100 5.55 -8.27 -11.14
C ARG A 100 5.16 -7.68 -12.49
N PHE A 101 4.07 -6.91 -12.56
CA PHE A 101 3.49 -6.38 -13.79
C PHE A 101 3.33 -7.45 -14.89
N ASP A 102 2.90 -8.65 -14.48
CA ASP A 102 2.79 -9.80 -15.38
C ASP A 102 1.60 -9.64 -16.32
N LYS A 103 1.89 -9.36 -17.59
CA LYS A 103 0.88 -9.21 -18.64
C LYS A 103 0.11 -10.49 -18.97
N LYS A 104 0.57 -11.65 -18.50
CA LYS A 104 -0.15 -12.93 -18.71
C LYS A 104 -1.37 -13.05 -17.81
N ASP A 105 -1.33 -12.42 -16.62
CA ASP A 105 -2.48 -12.27 -15.75
C ASP A 105 -2.99 -10.83 -15.82
N ARG A 106 -4.08 -10.63 -16.52
CA ARG A 106 -4.64 -9.30 -16.78
C ARG A 106 -5.04 -8.56 -15.51
N GLU A 107 -5.63 -9.28 -14.56
CA GLU A 107 -6.12 -8.63 -13.33
C GLU A 107 -4.95 -8.25 -12.41
N GLU A 108 -3.93 -9.09 -12.31
CA GLU A 108 -2.69 -8.75 -11.56
C GLU A 108 -1.96 -7.56 -12.21
N TYR A 109 -1.88 -7.54 -13.54
CA TYR A 109 -1.31 -6.40 -14.26
C TYR A 109 -2.10 -5.11 -14.03
N ASN A 110 -3.44 -5.20 -14.02
CA ASN A 110 -4.31 -4.06 -13.74
C ASN A 110 -4.12 -3.57 -12.31
N ALA A 111 -4.02 -4.48 -11.33
CA ALA A 111 -3.83 -4.17 -9.93
C ALA A 111 -2.48 -3.47 -9.69
N ASP A 112 -1.38 -3.98 -10.25
CA ASP A 112 -0.06 -3.34 -10.19
C ASP A 112 -0.08 -1.95 -10.85
N THR A 113 -0.78 -1.83 -11.98
CA THR A 113 -0.88 -0.57 -12.72
C THR A 113 -1.72 0.46 -11.96
N TYR A 114 -2.87 0.04 -11.41
CA TYR A 114 -3.72 0.87 -10.56
C TYR A 114 -2.99 1.33 -9.31
N SER A 115 -2.31 0.43 -8.59
CA SER A 115 -1.49 0.75 -7.42
C SER A 115 -0.44 1.83 -7.75
N SER A 116 0.24 1.68 -8.89
CA SER A 116 1.21 2.67 -9.36
C SER A 116 0.59 4.06 -9.57
N TYR A 117 -0.62 4.13 -10.13
CA TYR A 117 -1.33 5.41 -10.36
C TYR A 117 -1.89 5.99 -9.06
N LEU A 118 -2.42 5.14 -8.18
CA LEU A 118 -2.97 5.57 -6.88
C LEU A 118 -1.90 6.21 -6.00
N LEU A 119 -0.72 5.57 -5.91
CA LEU A 119 0.37 6.01 -5.05
C LEU A 119 1.18 7.15 -5.66
N MET A 120 1.37 7.14 -6.99
CA MET A 120 2.25 8.06 -7.72
C MET A 120 1.48 8.79 -8.83
N PRO A 121 0.60 9.75 -8.48
CA PRO A 121 -0.15 10.50 -9.47
C PRO A 121 0.78 11.30 -10.38
N ALA A 122 0.45 11.35 -11.68
CA ALA A 122 1.29 12.02 -12.68
C ALA A 122 1.54 13.51 -12.35
N ALA A 123 0.51 14.22 -11.89
CA ALA A 123 0.63 15.63 -11.49
C ALA A 123 1.64 15.81 -10.34
N GLY A 124 1.62 14.93 -9.33
CA GLY A 124 2.55 15.00 -8.21
C GLY A 124 4.01 14.74 -8.63
N ILE A 125 4.23 13.76 -9.50
CA ILE A 125 5.57 13.49 -10.06
C ILE A 125 6.06 14.72 -10.83
N MET A 126 5.26 15.24 -11.76
CA MET A 126 5.66 16.38 -12.60
C MET A 126 5.95 17.65 -11.81
N ASN A 127 5.17 17.92 -10.76
CA ASN A 127 5.39 19.09 -9.90
C ASN A 127 6.69 19.04 -9.08
N MET A 128 7.27 17.86 -8.89
CA MET A 128 8.46 17.68 -8.05
C MET A 128 9.76 17.56 -8.84
N ILE A 129 9.71 17.33 -10.14
CA ILE A 129 10.89 17.24 -11.01
C ILE A 129 11.30 18.67 -11.41
N PRO A 130 12.56 19.09 -11.20
CA PRO A 130 13.04 20.39 -11.64
C PRO A 130 12.91 20.57 -13.16
N GLU A 131 12.58 21.78 -13.59
CA GLU A 131 12.41 22.10 -15.03
C GLU A 131 13.68 21.81 -15.83
N GLU A 132 14.86 22.02 -15.22
CA GLU A 132 16.15 21.75 -15.86
C GLU A 132 16.37 20.27 -16.16
N GLU A 133 15.83 19.37 -15.30
CA GLU A 133 15.90 17.93 -15.52
C GLU A 133 14.91 17.49 -16.59
N LEU A 134 13.72 18.09 -16.66
CA LEU A 134 12.76 17.86 -17.73
C LEU A 134 13.27 18.34 -19.10
N ALA A 135 13.91 19.52 -19.14
CA ALA A 135 14.43 20.10 -20.37
C ALA A 135 15.63 19.33 -20.96
N ARG A 136 16.36 18.56 -20.14
CA ARG A 136 17.52 17.75 -20.57
C ARG A 136 17.16 16.41 -21.22
N GLY A 137 15.94 16.23 -21.68
CA GLY A 137 15.50 14.99 -22.33
C GLY A 137 15.38 13.80 -21.37
N GLY A 138 14.97 14.05 -20.12
CA GLY A 138 14.69 13.00 -19.14
C GLY A 138 15.91 12.52 -18.34
N GLN A 139 16.94 13.34 -18.19
CA GLN A 139 18.05 13.06 -17.29
C GLN A 139 17.68 13.44 -15.84
N ILE A 140 16.85 12.61 -15.20
CA ILE A 140 16.44 12.82 -13.81
C ILE A 140 17.55 12.39 -12.86
N GLY A 141 17.99 13.31 -11.99
CA GLY A 141 19.07 13.05 -11.03
C GLY A 141 18.68 12.09 -9.92
N LEU A 142 19.67 11.39 -9.35
CA LEU A 142 19.44 10.48 -8.22
C LEU A 142 18.80 11.19 -7.03
N ALA A 143 19.13 12.46 -6.78
CA ALA A 143 18.53 13.24 -5.69
C ALA A 143 17.00 13.41 -5.90
N THR A 144 16.56 13.72 -7.12
CA THR A 144 15.16 13.83 -7.47
C THR A 144 14.44 12.49 -7.36
N ILE A 145 15.08 11.39 -7.79
CA ILE A 145 14.52 10.02 -7.64
C ILE A 145 14.32 9.70 -6.15
N VAL A 146 15.33 9.95 -5.31
CA VAL A 146 15.22 9.70 -3.86
C VAL A 146 14.14 10.57 -3.22
N LYS A 147 14.06 11.85 -3.60
CA LYS A 147 13.01 12.75 -3.12
C LYS A 147 11.60 12.23 -3.47
N LEU A 148 11.39 11.77 -4.69
CA LEU A 148 10.11 11.23 -5.15
C LEU A 148 9.73 9.94 -4.43
N GLU A 149 10.66 8.98 -4.30
CA GLU A 149 10.35 7.71 -3.62
C GLU A 149 10.02 7.89 -2.14
N GLN A 150 10.70 8.82 -1.46
CA GLN A 150 10.42 9.18 -0.07
C GLN A 150 9.08 9.90 0.07
N TYR A 151 8.77 10.83 -0.82
CA TYR A 151 7.53 11.59 -0.80
C TYR A 151 6.30 10.72 -1.01
N PHE A 152 6.35 9.81 -2.00
CA PHE A 152 5.23 8.92 -2.29
C PHE A 152 5.24 7.62 -1.47
N GLY A 153 6.25 7.37 -0.66
CA GLY A 153 6.36 6.16 0.15
C GLY A 153 6.47 4.87 -0.67
N VAL A 154 7.15 4.90 -1.82
CA VAL A 154 7.25 3.77 -2.75
C VAL A 154 8.69 3.29 -2.91
N SER A 155 8.87 2.06 -3.41
CA SER A 155 10.21 1.55 -3.71
C SER A 155 10.80 2.24 -4.94
N ARG A 156 12.13 2.39 -4.97
CA ARG A 156 12.86 2.91 -6.14
C ARG A 156 12.50 2.16 -7.41
N HIS A 157 12.42 0.85 -7.34
CA HIS A 157 12.04 0.02 -8.48
C HIS A 157 10.65 0.41 -9.03
N ALA A 158 9.64 0.53 -8.17
CA ALA A 158 8.29 0.91 -8.58
C ALA A 158 8.26 2.32 -9.19
N LEU A 159 8.99 3.27 -8.59
CA LEU A 159 9.12 4.63 -9.11
C LEU A 159 9.78 4.65 -10.49
N LEU A 160 10.90 3.95 -10.68
CA LEU A 160 11.59 3.91 -11.99
C LEU A 160 10.71 3.32 -13.09
N ILE A 161 9.92 2.28 -12.78
CA ILE A 161 8.92 1.74 -13.71
C ILE A 161 7.88 2.82 -14.05
N ARG A 162 7.39 3.56 -13.05
CA ARG A 162 6.39 4.63 -13.25
C ARG A 162 6.95 5.75 -14.13
N LEU A 163 8.15 6.26 -13.84
CA LEU A 163 8.83 7.28 -14.63
C LEU A 163 9.07 6.84 -16.08
N SER A 164 9.47 5.58 -16.27
CA SER A 164 9.64 5.00 -17.62
C SER A 164 8.33 4.90 -18.39
N ARG A 165 7.22 4.58 -17.74
CA ARG A 165 5.88 4.56 -18.37
C ARG A 165 5.34 5.95 -18.71
N MET A 166 5.85 6.97 -18.03
CA MET A 166 5.58 8.38 -18.34
C MET A 166 6.50 8.94 -19.42
N ASP A 167 7.36 8.11 -20.00
CA ASP A 167 8.39 8.51 -20.99
C ASP A 167 9.37 9.57 -20.45
N LEU A 168 9.53 9.65 -19.11
CA LEU A 168 10.44 10.59 -18.45
C LEU A 168 11.87 10.06 -18.34
N ILE A 169 12.04 8.74 -18.38
CA ILE A 169 13.33 8.06 -18.33
C ILE A 169 13.34 6.82 -19.22
N LYS A 170 14.54 6.35 -19.59
CA LYS A 170 14.71 5.00 -20.12
C LYS A 170 15.16 4.08 -18.96
N TYR A 171 14.34 3.11 -18.59
CA TYR A 171 14.58 2.25 -17.41
C TYR A 171 15.99 1.66 -17.35
N ALA A 172 16.52 1.18 -18.47
CA ALA A 172 17.86 0.57 -18.53
C ALA A 172 18.99 1.53 -18.11
N GLU A 173 18.81 2.84 -18.28
CA GLU A 173 19.80 3.85 -17.88
C GLU A 173 19.85 4.06 -16.36
N TYR A 174 18.76 3.70 -15.65
CA TYR A 174 18.60 3.88 -14.20
C TYR A 174 18.68 2.58 -13.41
N GLU A 175 18.77 1.44 -14.07
CA GLU A 175 18.95 0.15 -13.40
C GLU A 175 20.11 0.14 -12.39
N PRO A 176 21.29 0.78 -12.64
CA PRO A 176 22.37 0.87 -11.67
C PRO A 176 21.97 1.55 -10.36
N TYR A 177 20.94 2.40 -10.36
CA TYR A 177 20.45 3.09 -9.14
C TYR A 177 19.67 2.16 -8.20
N LEU A 178 19.32 0.96 -8.63
CA LEU A 178 18.71 -0.06 -7.78
C LEU A 178 19.69 -0.60 -6.73
N ALA A 179 20.98 -0.42 -6.91
CA ALA A 179 21.99 -0.77 -5.93
C ALA A 179 22.16 0.35 -4.88
N GLY A 180 22.40 -0.03 -3.62
CA GLY A 180 22.74 0.91 -2.56
C GLY A 180 21.64 1.90 -2.20
N VAL A 181 20.36 1.50 -2.29
CA VAL A 181 19.18 2.34 -2.07
C VAL A 181 19.22 3.04 -0.71
N LYS A 182 19.46 2.30 0.38
CA LYS A 182 19.59 2.86 1.74
C LYS A 182 20.76 3.85 1.85
N LYS A 183 21.91 3.49 1.26
CA LYS A 183 23.10 4.33 1.28
C LYS A 183 22.83 5.68 0.61
N SER A 184 22.23 5.67 -0.58
CA SER A 184 21.91 6.90 -1.31
C SER A 184 20.86 7.75 -0.60
N ALA A 185 19.85 7.15 0.04
CA ALA A 185 18.89 7.89 0.84
C ALA A 185 19.58 8.61 2.02
N ASN A 186 20.40 7.89 2.81
CA ASN A 186 21.17 8.49 3.91
C ASN A 186 22.10 9.61 3.45
N GLN A 187 22.82 9.43 2.34
CA GLN A 187 23.72 10.46 1.80
C GLN A 187 22.99 11.75 1.40
N LEU A 188 21.70 11.62 1.05
CA LEU A 188 20.83 12.74 0.69
C LEU A 188 19.98 13.27 1.86
N GLY A 189 20.22 12.78 3.09
CA GLY A 189 19.56 13.26 4.30
C GLY A 189 18.19 12.64 4.59
N TYR A 190 17.83 11.55 3.91
CA TYR A 190 16.58 10.84 4.13
C TYR A 190 16.73 9.63 5.06
N GLY A 191 15.67 9.30 5.80
CA GLY A 191 15.60 8.08 6.60
C GLY A 191 15.55 6.81 5.75
N THR A 192 15.87 5.66 6.38
CA THR A 192 15.88 4.36 5.68
C THR A 192 14.68 3.49 5.99
N ALA A 193 13.78 3.92 6.88
CA ALA A 193 12.62 3.14 7.32
C ALA A 193 11.74 2.63 6.17
N LEU A 194 11.67 3.39 5.07
CA LEU A 194 10.93 3.01 3.85
C LEU A 194 11.44 1.70 3.23
N TYR A 195 12.72 1.39 3.42
CA TYR A 195 13.41 0.24 2.80
C TYR A 195 13.60 -0.92 3.78
N ASP A 196 13.03 -0.82 4.96
CA ASP A 196 13.03 -1.86 5.99
C ASP A 196 11.65 -2.50 6.14
N PRO A 197 11.56 -3.75 6.61
CA PRO A 197 10.32 -4.31 7.09
C PRO A 197 9.71 -3.41 8.17
N SER A 198 8.40 -3.29 8.20
CA SER A 198 7.69 -2.48 9.18
C SER A 198 6.56 -3.28 9.81
N SER A 199 6.58 -3.37 11.13
CA SER A 199 5.50 -3.90 11.97
C SER A 199 4.80 -2.77 12.76
N GLU A 200 4.74 -1.57 12.19
CA GLU A 200 4.13 -0.39 12.82
C GLU A 200 2.66 -0.64 13.19
N TYR A 201 1.95 -1.40 12.36
CA TYR A 201 0.56 -1.79 12.58
C TYR A 201 0.43 -3.30 12.58
N ASN A 202 -0.36 -3.84 13.52
CA ASN A 202 -0.78 -5.23 13.50
C ASN A 202 -2.14 -5.36 12.80
N MET A 203 -3.03 -4.38 13.04
CA MET A 203 -4.38 -4.34 12.50
C MET A 203 -4.82 -2.89 12.27
N ILE A 204 -5.57 -2.66 11.19
CA ILE A 204 -6.28 -1.41 10.90
C ILE A 204 -7.76 -1.74 10.71
N GLY A 205 -8.67 -0.89 11.24
CA GLY A 205 -10.12 -1.01 11.08
C GLY A 205 -10.82 -1.57 12.31
N ASP A 206 -12.11 -1.85 12.17
CA ASP A 206 -13.06 -2.12 13.27
C ASP A 206 -13.02 -3.56 13.80
N TYR A 207 -11.93 -4.29 13.58
CA TYR A 207 -11.85 -5.71 13.93
C TYR A 207 -12.23 -5.99 15.39
N GLY A 208 -11.64 -5.25 16.34
CA GLY A 208 -11.93 -5.42 17.77
C GLY A 208 -13.39 -5.13 18.11
N THR A 209 -13.97 -4.08 17.53
CA THR A 209 -15.38 -3.73 17.68
C THR A 209 -16.30 -4.81 17.14
N LEU A 210 -15.97 -5.37 15.98
CA LEU A 210 -16.73 -6.49 15.39
C LEU A 210 -16.63 -7.75 16.22
N CYS A 211 -15.45 -8.08 16.75
CA CYS A 211 -15.27 -9.21 17.66
C CYS A 211 -16.12 -9.06 18.91
N LYS A 212 -16.10 -7.87 19.54
CA LYS A 212 -16.89 -7.56 20.73
C LYS A 212 -18.39 -7.69 20.43
N LYS A 213 -18.88 -7.16 19.32
CA LYS A 213 -20.28 -7.29 18.90
C LYS A 213 -20.70 -8.74 18.71
N LEU A 214 -19.87 -9.57 18.06
CA LEU A 214 -20.15 -11.00 17.89
C LEU A 214 -20.23 -11.74 19.22
N PHE A 215 -19.40 -11.36 20.20
CA PHE A 215 -19.45 -11.92 21.55
C PHE A 215 -20.71 -11.49 22.32
N GLU A 216 -21.05 -10.19 22.30
CA GLU A 216 -22.25 -9.65 22.94
C GLU A 216 -23.56 -10.23 22.34
N GLU A 217 -23.54 -10.56 21.04
CA GLU A 217 -24.64 -11.24 20.34
C GLU A 217 -24.63 -12.78 20.51
N GLU A 218 -23.77 -13.32 21.40
CA GLU A 218 -23.59 -14.76 21.67
C GLU A 218 -23.29 -15.62 20.41
N LYS A 219 -22.75 -14.98 19.36
CA LYS A 219 -22.38 -15.67 18.11
C LYS A 219 -21.03 -16.38 18.18
N ILE A 220 -20.19 -16.00 19.11
CA ILE A 220 -18.88 -16.63 19.40
C ILE A 220 -18.74 -16.86 20.90
N SER A 221 -18.01 -17.92 21.29
CA SER A 221 -17.71 -18.20 22.69
C SER A 221 -16.70 -17.19 23.25
N GLU A 222 -16.64 -17.06 24.58
CA GLU A 222 -15.67 -16.26 25.27
C GLU A 222 -14.23 -16.62 24.90
N SER A 223 -13.90 -17.91 24.87
CA SER A 223 -12.57 -18.38 24.46
C SER A 223 -12.23 -17.97 23.02
N HIS A 224 -13.23 -17.98 22.11
CA HIS A 224 -13.04 -17.53 20.73
C HIS A 224 -12.81 -16.02 20.67
N TYR A 225 -13.59 -15.24 21.43
CA TYR A 225 -13.40 -13.79 21.55
C TYR A 225 -11.99 -13.46 22.06
N PHE A 226 -11.52 -14.12 23.10
CA PHE A 226 -10.19 -13.92 23.64
C PHE A 226 -9.08 -14.23 22.63
N ASN A 227 -9.20 -15.33 21.89
CA ASN A 227 -8.24 -15.66 20.82
C ASN A 227 -8.20 -14.59 19.74
N LEU A 228 -9.36 -14.08 19.28
CA LEU A 228 -9.43 -13.02 18.28
C LEU A 228 -8.81 -11.71 18.79
N MET A 229 -9.01 -11.37 20.07
CA MET A 229 -8.42 -10.17 20.66
C MET A 229 -6.91 -10.30 20.86
N GLN A 230 -6.40 -11.49 21.24
CA GLN A 230 -4.96 -11.75 21.27
C GLN A 230 -4.31 -11.63 19.89
N ASP A 231 -5.01 -12.01 18.84
CA ASP A 231 -4.54 -11.86 17.45
C ASP A 231 -4.22 -10.41 17.08
N ILE A 232 -4.88 -9.44 17.69
CA ILE A 232 -4.61 -8.02 17.49
C ILE A 232 -3.72 -7.39 18.57
N GLY A 233 -3.12 -8.25 19.44
CA GLY A 233 -2.19 -7.83 20.49
C GLY A 233 -2.85 -7.30 21.75
N VAL A 234 -4.17 -7.49 21.92
CA VAL A 234 -4.87 -7.12 23.16
C VAL A 234 -4.73 -8.26 24.17
N ASN A 235 -4.04 -8.00 25.28
CA ASN A 235 -3.97 -8.94 26.40
C ASN A 235 -5.14 -8.67 27.35
N ILE A 236 -6.16 -9.52 27.30
CA ILE A 236 -7.40 -9.34 28.06
C ILE A 236 -7.18 -9.55 29.55
N ASP A 237 -6.19 -10.35 29.96
CA ASP A 237 -5.86 -10.55 31.37
C ASP A 237 -5.45 -9.24 32.08
N GLN A 238 -4.90 -8.26 31.33
CA GLN A 238 -4.53 -6.95 31.88
C GLN A 238 -5.71 -5.97 31.97
N THR A 239 -6.75 -6.14 31.16
CA THR A 239 -7.92 -5.25 31.14
C THR A 239 -8.89 -5.52 32.29
N PHE A 240 -8.87 -6.70 32.91
CA PHE A 240 -9.69 -7.00 34.08
C PHE A 240 -9.05 -6.46 35.39
N GLU A 241 -7.73 -6.27 35.45
CA GLU A 241 -7.05 -5.72 36.63
C GLU A 241 -7.19 -4.19 36.74
N GLU A 242 -7.35 -3.45 35.62
CA GLU A 242 -7.51 -2.00 35.63
C GLU A 242 -8.91 -1.51 36.02
N ASN A 243 -9.95 -2.34 35.94
CA ASN A 243 -11.34 -1.94 36.23
C ASN A 243 -11.80 -2.28 37.66
N ASP A 244 -10.97 -2.89 38.51
CA ASP A 244 -11.36 -3.31 39.87
C ASP A 244 -11.03 -2.26 40.96
N TRP A 245 -10.53 -1.06 40.59
CA TRP A 245 -10.10 -0.03 41.55
C TRP A 245 -11.07 1.13 41.73
N ASP A 246 -12.24 1.13 41.03
CA ASP A 246 -13.29 2.15 41.19
C ASP A 246 -14.60 1.55 41.76
N ARG A 247 -14.53 0.87 42.92
CA ARG A 247 -15.68 0.58 43.78
C ARG A 247 -15.44 0.99 45.22
#